data_cc6a06f6723e5f0d962c7acc3606f70b
#
_entry.id   cc6a06f6723e5f0d962c7acc3606f70b
#
_cell.length_a   1.000
_cell.length_b   1.000
_cell.length_c   1.000
_cell.angle_alpha   90.00
_cell.angle_beta   90.00
_cell.angle_gamma   90.00
#
_symmetry.space_group_name_H-M   'P 1'
#
loop_
_entity.id
_entity.type
_entity.pdbx_description
1 polymer ?
#
loop_
_entity_poly.entity_id
_entity_poly.type
_entity_poly.pdbx_seq_one_letter_code
_entity_poly.pdbx_strand_id
1 'polypeptide(L)'
;MGSHLCDKLIEQGNEVLCLDNFFTGSKDNIVHLLANPRFELIRHDIINPIFLEMDQIYNLACPASPVHYQYNPIKTIKTNVMGTINALGMAKRLNAKILQASTSEVYGDPDVHPQKEGYWGRVNPIGPRSCYDEGKRAAECLMMDYQRQNNVKVKIARIFNTYGPRMALNDGRVVSNFVVQALKGEDITVYGDGSQTRSFCYVDDMVDGLIRMMESDDSFLGPVNLGNPHEFRIIDLAKIVITMTGDRSKIVHRPLPQDDPMQRNPDISLARRMLGWQPNVNLEKGLERTIEYFRKAI
;
A
#
# COMPACT_ATOMS: atom_id res chain seq x y z
N MET A 1 -4.13 -5.45 -2.25
CA MET A 1 -3.53 -5.74 -0.93
C MET A 1 -4.58 -6.24 0.06
N GLY A 2 -5.62 -5.51 0.40
CA GLY A 2 -6.65 -5.96 1.37
C GLY A 2 -7.25 -7.32 1.07
N SER A 3 -7.60 -7.63 -0.18
CA SER A 3 -8.12 -8.94 -0.57
C SER A 3 -7.13 -10.10 -0.35
N HIS A 4 -5.83 -9.88 -0.56
CA HIS A 4 -4.79 -10.87 -0.26
C HIS A 4 -4.62 -11.07 1.26
N LEU A 5 -4.75 -9.97 2.03
CA LEU A 5 -4.74 -10.07 3.48
C LEU A 5 -5.96 -10.86 4.00
N CYS A 6 -7.17 -10.61 3.45
CA CYS A 6 -8.35 -11.40 3.78
C CYS A 6 -8.14 -12.89 3.51
N ASP A 7 -7.60 -13.26 2.34
CA ASP A 7 -7.28 -14.66 2.02
C ASP A 7 -6.37 -15.26 3.09
N LYS A 8 -5.27 -14.55 3.40
CA LYS A 8 -4.26 -15.06 4.34
C LYS A 8 -4.80 -15.22 5.75
N LEU A 9 -5.60 -14.28 6.23
CA LEU A 9 -6.21 -14.36 7.56
C LEU A 9 -7.24 -15.49 7.63
N ILE A 10 -8.05 -15.72 6.58
CA ILE A 10 -8.98 -16.86 6.50
C ILE A 10 -8.23 -18.19 6.47
N GLU A 11 -7.13 -18.29 5.70
CA GLU A 11 -6.25 -19.49 5.70
C GLU A 11 -5.68 -19.80 7.07
N GLN A 12 -5.37 -18.78 7.87
CA GLN A 12 -4.89 -18.92 9.25
C GLN A 12 -5.98 -19.26 10.27
N GLY A 13 -7.24 -19.37 9.85
CA GLY A 13 -8.35 -19.78 10.71
C GLY A 13 -9.11 -18.64 11.37
N ASN A 14 -8.81 -17.38 11.04
CA ASN A 14 -9.48 -16.20 11.58
C ASN A 14 -10.88 -16.01 10.97
N GLU A 15 -11.77 -15.33 11.71
CA GLU A 15 -12.97 -14.69 11.17
C GLU A 15 -12.60 -13.29 10.68
N VAL A 16 -13.07 -12.92 9.49
CA VAL A 16 -12.67 -11.67 8.82
C VAL A 16 -13.88 -10.83 8.48
N LEU A 17 -13.96 -9.63 9.07
CA LEU A 17 -14.90 -8.57 8.68
C LEU A 17 -14.19 -7.64 7.70
N CYS A 18 -14.60 -7.66 6.44
CA CYS A 18 -14.02 -6.81 5.39
C CYS A 18 -14.91 -5.57 5.18
N LEU A 19 -14.39 -4.39 5.56
CA LEU A 19 -15.05 -3.10 5.29
C LEU A 19 -14.46 -2.44 4.07
N ASP A 20 -15.27 -2.11 3.07
CA ASP A 20 -14.87 -1.36 1.89
C ASP A 20 -16.05 -0.57 1.31
N ASN A 21 -15.81 0.64 0.82
CA ASN A 21 -16.82 1.42 0.09
C ASN A 21 -16.72 1.22 -1.43
N PHE A 22 -15.75 0.44 -1.90
CA PHE A 22 -15.43 0.17 -3.30
C PHE A 22 -15.17 1.42 -4.15
N PHE A 23 -14.59 2.45 -3.56
CA PHE A 23 -14.18 3.62 -4.32
C PHE A 23 -13.02 3.31 -5.28
N THR A 24 -12.04 2.50 -4.83
CA THR A 24 -10.90 2.04 -5.66
C THR A 24 -10.80 0.52 -5.73
N GLY A 25 -11.47 -0.19 -4.82
CA GLY A 25 -11.51 -1.65 -4.78
C GLY A 25 -12.53 -2.24 -5.76
N SER A 26 -12.35 -3.54 -6.11
CA SER A 26 -13.35 -4.33 -6.82
C SER A 26 -13.85 -5.47 -5.94
N LYS A 27 -15.16 -5.70 -5.98
CA LYS A 27 -15.79 -6.86 -5.33
C LYS A 27 -15.28 -8.18 -5.91
N ASP A 28 -14.86 -8.19 -7.18
CA ASP A 28 -14.33 -9.37 -7.86
C ASP A 28 -13.09 -9.94 -7.14
N ASN A 29 -12.32 -9.08 -6.48
CA ASN A 29 -11.12 -9.47 -5.73
C ASN A 29 -11.42 -10.33 -4.49
N ILE A 30 -12.68 -10.38 -4.04
CA ILE A 30 -13.11 -11.10 -2.82
C ILE A 30 -14.32 -12.02 -3.06
N VAL A 31 -14.79 -12.15 -4.32
CA VAL A 31 -16.00 -12.92 -4.63
C VAL A 31 -15.89 -14.38 -4.18
N HIS A 32 -14.70 -14.96 -4.24
CA HIS A 32 -14.40 -16.32 -3.80
C HIS A 32 -14.52 -16.52 -2.28
N LEU A 33 -14.48 -15.45 -1.49
CA LEU A 33 -14.65 -15.48 -0.03
C LEU A 33 -16.09 -15.34 0.42
N LEU A 34 -16.99 -14.84 -0.43
CA LEU A 34 -18.38 -14.50 -0.04
C LEU A 34 -19.20 -15.70 0.46
N ALA A 35 -18.85 -16.92 0.06
CA ALA A 35 -19.49 -18.14 0.54
C ALA A 35 -18.80 -18.76 1.77
N ASN A 36 -17.69 -18.18 2.23
CA ASN A 36 -16.98 -18.69 3.39
C ASN A 36 -17.65 -18.22 4.69
N PRO A 37 -18.06 -19.12 5.62
CA PRO A 37 -18.76 -18.74 6.84
C PRO A 37 -17.94 -17.88 7.81
N ARG A 38 -16.62 -17.82 7.63
CA ARG A 38 -15.71 -16.98 8.42
C ARG A 38 -15.40 -15.63 7.74
N PHE A 39 -16.11 -15.28 6.67
CA PHE A 39 -15.90 -14.03 5.95
C PHE A 39 -17.21 -13.24 5.82
N GLU A 40 -17.18 -11.99 6.27
CA GLU A 40 -18.29 -11.06 6.10
C GLU A 40 -17.83 -9.80 5.37
N LEU A 41 -18.60 -9.40 4.35
CA LEU A 41 -18.39 -8.15 3.62
C LEU A 41 -19.38 -7.09 4.10
N ILE A 42 -18.86 -5.98 4.61
CA ILE A 42 -19.62 -4.81 5.02
C ILE A 42 -19.31 -3.65 4.08
N ARG A 43 -20.28 -3.23 3.27
CA ARG A 43 -20.13 -2.05 2.42
C ARG A 43 -20.31 -0.79 3.26
N HIS A 44 -19.17 -0.16 3.62
CA HIS A 44 -19.17 1.01 4.50
C HIS A 44 -18.00 1.96 4.17
N ASP A 45 -18.23 3.24 4.43
CA ASP A 45 -17.20 4.27 4.31
C ASP A 45 -16.69 4.65 5.70
N ILE A 46 -15.39 4.42 5.95
CA ILE A 46 -14.77 4.59 7.27
C ILE A 46 -14.77 6.01 7.81
N ILE A 47 -15.09 7.03 6.97
CA ILE A 47 -15.30 8.40 7.49
C ILE A 47 -16.55 8.52 8.36
N ASN A 48 -17.47 7.57 8.25
CA ASN A 48 -18.66 7.48 9.10
C ASN A 48 -18.40 6.47 10.23
N PRO A 49 -18.85 6.74 11.45
CA PRO A 49 -18.72 5.80 12.56
C PRO A 49 -19.45 4.48 12.25
N ILE A 50 -18.89 3.38 12.73
CA ILE A 50 -19.49 2.05 12.73
C ILE A 50 -19.13 1.36 14.04
N PHE A 51 -20.00 0.48 14.53
CA PHE A 51 -19.78 -0.30 15.74
C PHE A 51 -19.79 -1.78 15.41
N LEU A 52 -18.66 -2.42 15.53
CA LEU A 52 -18.43 -3.84 15.28
C LEU A 52 -17.63 -4.43 16.44
N GLU A 53 -17.56 -5.75 16.53
CA GLU A 53 -16.76 -6.46 17.54
C GLU A 53 -15.60 -7.17 16.83
N MET A 54 -14.36 -6.95 17.29
CA MET A 54 -13.15 -7.57 16.74
C MET A 54 -11.97 -7.44 17.71
N ASP A 55 -10.98 -8.31 17.56
CA ASP A 55 -9.74 -8.31 18.34
C ASP A 55 -8.63 -7.50 17.67
N GLN A 56 -8.65 -7.43 16.34
CA GLN A 56 -7.62 -6.76 15.53
C GLN A 56 -8.22 -5.93 14.41
N ILE A 57 -7.62 -4.78 14.12
CA ILE A 57 -8.02 -3.88 13.04
C ILE A 57 -6.83 -3.62 12.12
N TYR A 58 -6.93 -4.00 10.84
CA TYR A 58 -6.00 -3.60 9.80
C TYR A 58 -6.59 -2.41 9.03
N ASN A 59 -6.19 -1.19 9.36
CA ASN A 59 -6.64 0.01 8.64
C ASN A 59 -5.82 0.24 7.36
N LEU A 60 -6.30 -0.35 6.26
CA LEU A 60 -5.72 -0.20 4.92
C LEU A 60 -6.48 0.81 4.05
N ALA A 61 -7.56 1.38 4.56
CA ALA A 61 -8.49 2.19 3.78
C ALA A 61 -7.94 3.58 3.47
N CYS A 62 -7.56 3.78 2.22
CA CYS A 62 -7.31 5.08 1.60
C CYS A 62 -7.09 4.90 0.10
N PRO A 63 -7.53 5.82 -0.77
CA PRO A 63 -7.02 5.90 -2.14
C PRO A 63 -5.51 6.08 -2.11
N ALA A 64 -4.76 5.18 -2.76
CA ALA A 64 -3.30 5.12 -2.62
C ALA A 64 -2.54 5.34 -3.94
N SER A 65 -3.24 5.65 -5.03
CA SER A 65 -2.62 6.01 -6.29
C SER A 65 -2.89 7.48 -6.64
N PRO A 66 -1.94 8.18 -7.29
CA PRO A 66 -2.09 9.60 -7.66
C PRO A 66 -3.40 9.91 -8.41
N VAL A 67 -3.76 9.06 -9.36
CA VAL A 67 -5.01 9.21 -10.15
C VAL A 67 -6.24 9.24 -9.26
N HIS A 68 -6.30 8.41 -8.23
CA HIS A 68 -7.47 8.30 -7.36
C HIS A 68 -7.47 9.33 -6.23
N TYR A 69 -6.34 9.56 -5.54
CA TYR A 69 -6.33 10.49 -4.42
C TYR A 69 -6.39 11.96 -4.87
N GLN A 70 -5.90 12.28 -6.08
CA GLN A 70 -6.02 13.62 -6.65
C GLN A 70 -7.40 13.87 -7.27
N TYR A 71 -8.13 12.82 -7.69
CA TYR A 71 -9.50 12.95 -8.18
C TYR A 71 -10.45 13.52 -7.12
N ASN A 72 -10.31 13.09 -5.87
CA ASN A 72 -11.08 13.64 -4.75
C ASN A 72 -10.17 13.85 -3.53
N PRO A 73 -9.36 14.95 -3.51
CA PRO A 73 -8.38 15.19 -2.46
C PRO A 73 -9.00 15.43 -1.09
N ILE A 74 -10.17 16.10 -1.03
CA ILE A 74 -10.88 16.34 0.22
C ILE A 74 -11.36 15.01 0.83
N LYS A 75 -11.86 14.09 0.01
CA LYS A 75 -12.25 12.76 0.45
C LYS A 75 -11.05 11.95 0.95
N THR A 76 -9.92 12.07 0.26
CA THR A 76 -8.67 11.39 0.62
C THR A 76 -8.19 11.80 2.00
N ILE A 77 -8.11 13.10 2.29
CA ILE A 77 -7.68 13.57 3.62
C ILE A 77 -8.70 13.21 4.70
N LYS A 78 -10.00 13.29 4.42
CA LYS A 78 -11.05 12.83 5.35
C LYS A 78 -10.91 11.34 5.67
N THR A 79 -10.63 10.50 4.68
CA THR A 79 -10.42 9.06 4.89
C THR A 79 -9.22 8.79 5.78
N ASN A 80 -8.11 9.49 5.58
CA ASN A 80 -6.92 9.33 6.40
C ASN A 80 -7.12 9.84 7.84
N VAL A 81 -7.80 10.96 8.04
CA VAL A 81 -7.94 11.58 9.35
C VAL A 81 -9.17 11.05 10.09
N MET A 82 -10.37 11.28 9.55
CA MET A 82 -11.63 10.87 10.20
C MET A 82 -11.76 9.35 10.26
N GLY A 83 -11.38 8.65 9.18
CA GLY A 83 -11.40 7.19 9.16
C GLY A 83 -10.45 6.59 10.19
N THR A 84 -9.26 7.17 10.37
CA THR A 84 -8.32 6.74 11.42
C THR A 84 -8.86 7.04 12.82
N ILE A 85 -9.48 8.20 13.06
CA ILE A 85 -10.13 8.52 14.33
C ILE A 85 -11.24 7.51 14.66
N ASN A 86 -12.10 7.17 13.70
CA ASN A 86 -13.17 6.20 13.89
C ASN A 86 -12.62 4.80 14.21
N ALA A 87 -11.59 4.34 13.46
CA ALA A 87 -10.94 3.06 13.71
C ALA A 87 -10.25 3.01 15.08
N LEU A 88 -9.57 4.09 15.48
CA LEU A 88 -8.94 4.21 16.81
C LEU A 88 -9.96 4.27 17.95
N GLY A 89 -11.08 4.97 17.74
CA GLY A 89 -12.21 4.97 18.69
C GLY A 89 -12.78 3.58 18.92
N MET A 90 -12.90 2.79 17.85
CA MET A 90 -13.33 1.40 17.91
C MET A 90 -12.28 0.51 18.60
N ALA A 91 -11.00 0.64 18.26
CA ALA A 91 -9.91 -0.08 18.91
C ALA A 91 -9.85 0.23 20.43
N LYS A 92 -10.03 1.49 20.82
CA LYS A 92 -10.11 1.90 22.23
C LYS A 92 -11.29 1.24 22.95
N ARG A 93 -12.49 1.27 22.35
CA ARG A 93 -13.70 0.67 22.94
C ARG A 93 -13.55 -0.82 23.19
N LEU A 94 -12.93 -1.53 22.26
CA LEU A 94 -12.80 -3.00 22.28
C LEU A 94 -11.52 -3.50 22.95
N ASN A 95 -10.59 -2.61 23.32
CA ASN A 95 -9.22 -2.97 23.68
C ASN A 95 -8.52 -3.79 22.57
N ALA A 96 -8.91 -3.56 21.31
CA ALA A 96 -8.39 -4.22 20.14
C ALA A 96 -7.04 -3.64 19.70
N LYS A 97 -6.20 -4.46 19.07
CA LYS A 97 -4.96 -4.01 18.44
C LYS A 97 -5.26 -3.42 17.05
N ILE A 98 -4.65 -2.30 16.71
CA ILE A 98 -4.85 -1.65 15.41
C ILE A 98 -3.53 -1.44 14.68
N LEU A 99 -3.48 -1.85 13.40
CA LEU A 99 -2.40 -1.57 12.49
C LEU A 99 -2.83 -0.52 11.46
N GLN A 100 -2.06 0.58 11.38
CA GLN A 100 -2.20 1.62 10.36
C GLN A 100 -1.27 1.32 9.18
N ALA A 101 -1.84 1.12 8.00
CA ALA A 101 -1.10 1.17 6.76
C ALA A 101 -0.72 2.62 6.45
N SER A 102 0.49 2.99 6.86
CA SER A 102 1.16 4.21 6.44
C SER A 102 1.87 3.97 5.10
N THR A 103 2.72 4.87 4.68
CA THR A 103 3.31 4.87 3.35
C THR A 103 4.72 5.45 3.36
N SER A 104 5.53 5.09 2.38
CA SER A 104 6.80 5.76 2.11
C SER A 104 6.64 7.24 1.71
N GLU A 105 5.43 7.65 1.32
CA GLU A 105 5.15 9.05 0.94
C GLU A 105 5.28 10.02 2.13
N VAL A 106 5.24 9.54 3.39
CA VAL A 106 5.53 10.35 4.58
C VAL A 106 6.95 10.93 4.59
N TYR A 107 7.85 10.35 3.78
CA TYR A 107 9.22 10.84 3.60
C TYR A 107 9.32 11.97 2.56
N GLY A 108 8.29 12.20 1.74
CA GLY A 108 8.28 13.22 0.70
C GLY A 108 9.33 12.98 -0.38
N ASP A 109 10.02 14.04 -0.80
CA ASP A 109 11.23 13.98 -1.64
C ASP A 109 12.46 13.91 -0.71
N PRO A 110 13.00 12.71 -0.44
CA PRO A 110 13.89 12.51 0.70
C PRO A 110 15.32 12.94 0.38
N ASP A 111 15.96 13.63 1.35
CA ASP A 111 17.40 13.92 1.35
C ASP A 111 18.23 12.72 1.86
N VAL A 112 17.58 11.67 2.38
CA VAL A 112 18.21 10.46 2.95
C VAL A 112 17.90 9.24 2.08
N HIS A 113 18.95 8.50 1.71
CA HIS A 113 18.84 7.31 0.89
C HIS A 113 19.79 6.19 1.38
N PRO A 114 19.31 4.95 1.64
CA PRO A 114 17.89 4.54 1.72
C PRO A 114 17.16 5.21 2.90
N GLN A 115 15.81 5.30 2.81
CA GLN A 115 15.00 5.94 3.84
C GLN A 115 14.92 5.06 5.10
N LYS A 116 15.27 5.66 6.25
CA LYS A 116 15.17 5.06 7.59
C LYS A 116 13.97 5.62 8.34
N GLU A 117 13.41 4.82 9.26
CA GLU A 117 12.22 5.21 10.02
C GLU A 117 12.41 6.48 10.86
N GLY A 118 13.62 6.74 11.34
CA GLY A 118 13.97 7.95 12.09
C GLY A 118 14.06 9.24 11.24
N TYR A 119 13.98 9.15 9.92
CA TYR A 119 13.93 10.32 9.05
C TYR A 119 12.51 10.91 9.02
N TRP A 120 12.38 12.21 9.35
CA TRP A 120 11.07 12.85 9.48
C TRP A 120 10.41 13.23 8.15
N GLY A 121 11.18 13.19 7.08
CA GLY A 121 10.69 13.46 5.73
C GLY A 121 10.75 14.94 5.33
N ARG A 122 10.57 15.16 4.01
CA ARG A 122 10.50 16.47 3.36
C ARG A 122 9.28 16.49 2.44
N VAL A 123 8.10 16.71 3.03
CA VAL A 123 6.83 16.72 2.33
C VAL A 123 6.46 18.14 1.93
N ASN A 124 5.91 18.32 0.72
CA ASN A 124 5.27 19.58 0.32
C ASN A 124 3.85 19.63 0.92
N PRO A 125 3.59 20.45 1.97
CA PRO A 125 2.31 20.41 2.71
C PRO A 125 1.13 21.00 1.93
N ILE A 126 1.38 21.72 0.84
CA ILE A 126 0.36 22.39 0.01
C ILE A 126 0.38 21.93 -1.46
N GLY A 127 1.23 20.96 -1.80
CA GLY A 127 1.34 20.41 -3.15
C GLY A 127 0.15 19.52 -3.52
N PRO A 128 0.06 19.10 -4.80
CA PRO A 128 -1.06 18.28 -5.29
C PRO A 128 -1.16 16.90 -4.65
N ARG A 129 -0.09 16.44 -3.99
CA ARG A 129 -0.02 15.14 -3.28
C ARG A 129 -0.31 15.26 -1.78
N SER A 130 -0.37 16.49 -1.22
CA SER A 130 -0.48 16.75 0.23
C SER A 130 -1.70 16.09 0.88
N CYS A 131 -2.83 15.96 0.18
CA CYS A 131 -4.02 15.29 0.69
C CYS A 131 -3.77 13.83 1.11
N TYR A 132 -2.83 13.16 0.44
CA TYR A 132 -2.40 11.81 0.78
C TYR A 132 -1.23 11.82 1.76
N ASP A 133 -0.17 12.54 1.44
CA ASP A 133 1.09 12.55 2.18
C ASP A 133 0.88 13.08 3.61
N GLU A 134 0.31 14.27 3.75
CA GLU A 134 -0.02 14.85 5.07
C GLU A 134 -1.16 14.10 5.76
N GLY A 135 -2.12 13.57 4.99
CA GLY A 135 -3.17 12.72 5.55
C GLY A 135 -2.61 11.47 6.25
N LYS A 136 -1.60 10.82 5.65
CA LYS A 136 -0.91 9.66 6.25
C LYS A 136 -0.02 10.06 7.43
N ARG A 137 0.66 11.21 7.38
CA ARG A 137 1.42 11.76 8.51
C ARG A 137 0.51 12.08 9.70
N ALA A 138 -0.65 12.69 9.44
CA ALA A 138 -1.67 12.93 10.47
C ALA A 138 -2.20 11.61 11.08
N ALA A 139 -2.39 10.57 10.26
CA ALA A 139 -2.79 9.25 10.75
C ALA A 139 -1.72 8.65 11.69
N GLU A 140 -0.42 8.73 11.36
CA GLU A 140 0.66 8.29 12.27
C GLU A 140 0.64 9.08 13.59
N CYS A 141 0.44 10.40 13.53
CA CYS A 141 0.32 11.25 14.71
C CYS A 141 -0.85 10.78 15.61
N LEU A 142 -2.04 10.59 15.02
CA LEU A 142 -3.22 10.09 15.73
C LEU A 142 -2.99 8.73 16.39
N MET A 143 -2.32 7.79 15.70
CA MET A 143 -1.97 6.49 16.27
C MET A 143 -1.16 6.66 17.56
N MET A 144 -0.11 7.49 17.52
CA MET A 144 0.77 7.71 18.67
C MET A 144 0.07 8.47 19.81
N ASP A 145 -0.82 9.42 19.50
CA ASP A 145 -1.55 10.17 20.52
C ASP A 145 -2.60 9.29 21.22
N TYR A 146 -3.31 8.44 20.50
CA TYR A 146 -4.22 7.46 21.11
C TYR A 146 -3.47 6.43 21.97
N GLN A 147 -2.26 6.05 21.57
CA GLN A 147 -1.42 5.19 22.40
C GLN A 147 -1.00 5.91 23.70
N ARG A 148 -0.46 7.13 23.61
CA ARG A 148 0.00 7.90 24.78
C ARG A 148 -1.12 8.25 25.76
N GLN A 149 -2.27 8.67 25.23
CA GLN A 149 -3.38 9.17 26.04
C GLN A 149 -4.32 8.07 26.52
N ASN A 150 -4.49 6.99 25.75
CA ASN A 150 -5.53 5.99 25.97
C ASN A 150 -5.00 4.55 26.04
N ASN A 151 -3.68 4.35 25.92
CA ASN A 151 -3.03 3.03 25.88
C ASN A 151 -3.57 2.08 24.79
N VAL A 152 -4.05 2.64 23.64
CA VAL A 152 -4.46 1.82 22.51
C VAL A 152 -3.25 1.07 21.96
N LYS A 153 -3.41 -0.21 21.69
CA LYS A 153 -2.36 -1.08 21.11
C LYS A 153 -2.22 -0.78 19.63
N VAL A 154 -1.28 0.09 19.27
CA VAL A 154 -1.09 0.56 17.89
C VAL A 154 0.11 -0.09 17.22
N LYS A 155 0.02 -0.27 15.90
CA LYS A 155 1.09 -0.68 15.01
C LYS A 155 1.11 0.25 13.78
N ILE A 156 2.30 0.69 13.36
CA ILE A 156 2.45 1.56 12.20
C ILE A 156 3.40 0.91 11.20
N ALA A 157 2.92 0.62 9.98
CA ALA A 157 3.70 0.08 8.89
C ALA A 157 3.80 1.10 7.74
N ARG A 158 5.01 1.55 7.41
CA ARG A 158 5.30 2.41 6.24
C ARG A 158 5.53 1.52 5.02
N ILE A 159 4.50 1.43 4.20
CA ILE A 159 4.47 0.57 3.01
C ILE A 159 5.15 1.26 1.85
N PHE A 160 6.13 0.59 1.24
CA PHE A 160 6.75 1.01 -0.02
C PHE A 160 6.01 0.41 -1.22
N ASN A 161 6.38 0.83 -2.45
CA ASN A 161 5.66 0.43 -3.66
C ASN A 161 5.41 -1.07 -3.70
N THR A 162 4.13 -1.43 -3.66
CA THR A 162 3.67 -2.82 -3.70
C THR A 162 2.96 -3.09 -5.02
N TYR A 163 3.25 -4.24 -5.63
CA TYR A 163 2.65 -4.69 -6.87
C TYR A 163 2.21 -6.16 -6.78
N GLY A 164 1.36 -6.59 -7.70
CA GLY A 164 0.90 -7.97 -7.78
C GLY A 164 -0.48 -8.10 -8.42
N PRO A 165 -1.04 -9.30 -8.44
CA PRO A 165 -2.41 -9.56 -8.87
C PRO A 165 -3.44 -8.70 -8.14
N ARG A 166 -4.62 -8.53 -8.73
CA ARG A 166 -5.75 -7.75 -8.18
C ARG A 166 -5.48 -6.24 -8.03
N MET A 167 -4.43 -5.71 -8.68
CA MET A 167 -4.37 -4.27 -8.94
C MET A 167 -5.42 -3.88 -9.98
N ALA A 168 -5.95 -2.66 -9.88
CA ALA A 168 -6.88 -2.17 -10.89
C ALA A 168 -6.17 -1.94 -12.24
N LEU A 169 -6.87 -2.21 -13.34
CA LEU A 169 -6.34 -1.98 -14.70
C LEU A 169 -5.95 -0.52 -14.94
N ASN A 170 -6.66 0.40 -14.31
CA ASN A 170 -6.45 1.85 -14.37
C ASN A 170 -5.84 2.41 -13.09
N ASP A 171 -5.04 1.61 -12.37
CA ASP A 171 -4.44 2.00 -11.08
C ASP A 171 -3.56 3.26 -11.19
N GLY A 172 -2.87 3.45 -12.32
CA GLY A 172 -2.01 4.61 -12.56
C GLY A 172 -0.58 4.47 -12.02
N ARG A 173 -0.26 3.43 -11.25
CA ARG A 173 1.11 3.15 -10.80
C ARG A 173 1.91 2.43 -11.88
N VAL A 174 3.23 2.58 -11.83
CA VAL A 174 4.13 2.20 -12.93
C VAL A 174 4.01 0.74 -13.36
N VAL A 175 3.99 -0.23 -12.41
CA VAL A 175 3.94 -1.66 -12.76
C VAL A 175 2.64 -2.01 -13.47
N SER A 176 1.47 -1.61 -12.92
CA SER A 176 0.18 -1.87 -13.55
C SER A 176 0.06 -1.20 -14.92
N ASN A 177 0.49 0.06 -15.04
CA ASN A 177 0.46 0.78 -16.31
C ASN A 177 1.29 0.08 -17.39
N PHE A 178 2.54 -0.26 -17.07
CA PHE A 178 3.42 -0.92 -18.04
C PHE A 178 2.88 -2.28 -18.49
N VAL A 179 2.42 -3.10 -17.53
CA VAL A 179 1.86 -4.42 -17.84
C VAL A 179 0.59 -4.29 -18.69
N VAL A 180 -0.33 -3.39 -18.34
CA VAL A 180 -1.58 -3.20 -19.10
C VAL A 180 -1.30 -2.67 -20.51
N GLN A 181 -0.45 -1.66 -20.65
CA GLN A 181 -0.06 -1.11 -21.95
C GLN A 181 0.60 -2.19 -22.83
N ALA A 182 1.56 -2.94 -22.29
CA ALA A 182 2.24 -3.97 -23.02
C ALA A 182 1.31 -5.11 -23.47
N LEU A 183 0.42 -5.57 -22.60
CA LEU A 183 -0.56 -6.62 -22.95
C LEU A 183 -1.55 -6.19 -24.03
N LYS A 184 -1.90 -4.90 -24.08
CA LYS A 184 -2.74 -4.31 -25.12
C LYS A 184 -1.99 -4.00 -26.42
N GLY A 185 -0.65 -4.15 -26.44
CA GLY A 185 0.19 -3.75 -27.58
C GLY A 185 0.30 -2.23 -27.74
N GLU A 186 -0.03 -1.46 -26.69
CA GLU A 186 0.14 -0.01 -26.64
C GLU A 186 1.59 0.35 -26.30
N ASP A 187 2.01 1.57 -26.64
CA ASP A 187 3.34 2.06 -26.25
C ASP A 187 3.43 2.27 -24.74
N ILE A 188 4.54 1.83 -24.13
CA ILE A 188 4.80 2.02 -22.71
C ILE A 188 5.21 3.47 -22.43
N THR A 189 4.46 4.14 -21.56
CA THR A 189 4.68 5.52 -21.20
C THR A 189 5.65 5.66 -20.02
N VAL A 190 6.86 6.14 -20.28
CA VAL A 190 7.87 6.46 -19.27
C VAL A 190 7.85 7.98 -19.02
N TYR A 191 7.71 8.39 -17.76
CA TYR A 191 7.80 9.79 -17.38
C TYR A 191 9.26 10.19 -17.17
N GLY A 192 9.67 11.37 -17.70
CA GLY A 192 11.07 11.79 -17.75
C GLY A 192 11.91 10.90 -18.67
N ASP A 193 13.20 10.79 -18.39
CA ASP A 193 14.13 9.91 -19.11
C ASP A 193 14.13 8.46 -18.61
N GLY A 194 13.40 8.17 -17.53
CA GLY A 194 13.34 6.86 -16.91
C GLY A 194 14.54 6.51 -16.01
N SER A 195 15.42 7.46 -15.72
CA SER A 195 16.57 7.26 -14.82
C SER A 195 16.19 7.18 -13.35
N GLN A 196 15.00 7.70 -12.97
CA GLN A 196 14.51 7.62 -11.60
C GLN A 196 14.41 6.17 -11.13
N THR A 197 14.76 5.94 -9.86
CA THR A 197 14.78 4.61 -9.27
C THR A 197 13.60 4.37 -8.34
N ARG A 198 13.09 3.15 -8.34
CA ARG A 198 12.06 2.66 -7.43
C ARG A 198 12.38 1.23 -7.00
N SER A 199 11.94 0.90 -5.81
CA SER A 199 11.92 -0.49 -5.34
C SER A 199 10.49 -1.02 -5.36
N PHE A 200 10.34 -2.33 -5.64
CA PHE A 200 9.03 -2.95 -5.79
C PHE A 200 8.92 -4.20 -4.92
N CYS A 201 7.96 -4.21 -4.00
CA CYS A 201 7.68 -5.34 -3.14
C CYS A 201 6.48 -6.13 -3.68
N TYR A 202 6.60 -7.44 -3.78
CA TYR A 202 5.48 -8.27 -4.19
C TYR A 202 4.43 -8.35 -3.09
N VAL A 203 3.15 -8.44 -3.48
CA VAL A 203 2.01 -8.32 -2.56
C VAL A 203 2.00 -9.38 -1.46
N ASP A 204 2.44 -10.62 -1.74
CA ASP A 204 2.47 -11.69 -0.74
C ASP A 204 3.50 -11.41 0.36
N ASP A 205 4.69 -10.90 -0.01
CA ASP A 205 5.71 -10.47 0.95
C ASP A 205 5.19 -9.31 1.82
N MET A 206 4.48 -8.36 1.20
CA MET A 206 3.90 -7.23 1.92
C MET A 206 2.85 -7.70 2.94
N VAL A 207 1.96 -8.61 2.55
CA VAL A 207 0.93 -9.17 3.44
C VAL A 207 1.57 -9.93 4.61
N ASP A 208 2.62 -10.73 4.35
CA ASP A 208 3.38 -11.39 5.42
C ASP A 208 3.98 -10.36 6.40
N GLY A 209 4.56 -9.28 5.89
CA GLY A 209 5.10 -8.20 6.72
C GLY A 209 4.03 -7.51 7.59
N LEU A 210 2.85 -7.25 7.05
CA LEU A 210 1.73 -6.67 7.81
C LEU A 210 1.25 -7.60 8.92
N ILE A 211 1.12 -8.90 8.64
CA ILE A 211 0.71 -9.89 9.65
C ILE A 211 1.77 -9.99 10.75
N ARG A 212 3.06 -10.11 10.41
CA ARG A 212 4.13 -10.13 11.41
C ARG A 212 4.18 -8.86 12.25
N MET A 213 3.89 -7.70 11.67
CA MET A 213 3.82 -6.45 12.41
C MET A 213 2.63 -6.45 13.38
N MET A 214 1.47 -6.94 12.98
CA MET A 214 0.31 -7.08 13.86
C MET A 214 0.59 -8.03 15.02
N GLU A 215 1.24 -9.16 14.75
CA GLU A 215 1.56 -10.20 15.75
C GLU A 215 2.79 -9.88 16.61
N SER A 216 3.54 -8.83 16.29
CA SER A 216 4.73 -8.43 17.05
C SER A 216 4.37 -8.01 18.48
N ASP A 217 5.38 -8.00 19.38
CA ASP A 217 5.23 -7.58 20.77
C ASP A 217 4.53 -6.21 20.88
N ASP A 218 3.61 -6.05 21.83
CA ASP A 218 2.79 -4.85 21.99
C ASP A 218 3.62 -3.60 22.28
N SER A 219 4.84 -3.73 22.80
CA SER A 219 5.77 -2.61 23.01
C SER A 219 6.40 -2.10 21.71
N PHE A 220 6.43 -2.90 20.64
CA PHE A 220 6.92 -2.50 19.33
C PHE A 220 5.82 -1.82 18.51
N LEU A 221 5.73 -0.51 18.59
CA LEU A 221 4.66 0.29 17.96
C LEU A 221 4.96 0.59 16.48
N GLY A 222 6.23 0.58 16.09
CA GLY A 222 6.72 1.13 14.82
C GLY A 222 7.04 2.63 14.94
N PRO A 223 7.10 3.38 13.83
CA PRO A 223 6.85 2.89 12.47
C PRO A 223 7.91 1.87 12.03
N VAL A 224 7.54 0.99 11.10
CA VAL A 224 8.46 0.07 10.44
C VAL A 224 8.32 0.15 8.93
N ASN A 225 9.44 0.20 8.21
CA ASN A 225 9.46 0.16 6.75
C ASN A 225 9.21 -1.27 6.26
N LEU A 226 8.21 -1.45 5.42
CA LEU A 226 7.97 -2.68 4.69
C LEU A 226 8.12 -2.41 3.19
N GLY A 227 9.06 -3.08 2.56
CA GLY A 227 9.37 -2.90 1.13
C GLY A 227 10.56 -3.76 0.70
N ASN A 228 10.85 -3.74 -0.59
CA ASN A 228 12.00 -4.43 -1.15
C ASN A 228 13.17 -3.43 -1.28
N PRO A 229 14.36 -3.69 -0.73
CA PRO A 229 15.50 -2.77 -0.84
C PRO A 229 16.20 -2.78 -2.21
N HIS A 230 15.83 -3.70 -3.13
CA HIS A 230 16.40 -3.71 -4.47
C HIS A 230 15.75 -2.64 -5.35
N GLU A 231 16.57 -1.74 -5.88
CA GLU A 231 16.14 -0.66 -6.75
C GLU A 231 16.26 -1.04 -8.23
N PHE A 232 15.33 -0.52 -9.01
CA PHE A 232 15.31 -0.63 -10.46
C PHE A 232 15.08 0.75 -11.07
N ARG A 233 15.80 1.08 -12.14
CA ARG A 233 15.45 2.24 -12.96
C ARG A 233 14.12 1.98 -13.66
N ILE A 234 13.31 3.00 -13.79
CA ILE A 234 12.00 2.87 -14.45
C ILE A 234 12.15 2.40 -15.90
N ILE A 235 13.20 2.87 -16.60
CA ILE A 235 13.48 2.44 -17.98
C ILE A 235 13.81 0.95 -18.07
N ASP A 236 14.50 0.38 -17.05
CA ASP A 236 14.85 -1.05 -17.05
C ASP A 236 13.61 -1.90 -16.74
N LEU A 237 12.74 -1.46 -15.84
CA LEU A 237 11.45 -2.10 -15.61
C LEU A 237 10.59 -2.15 -16.89
N ALA A 238 10.56 -1.05 -17.66
CA ALA A 238 9.82 -1.00 -18.93
C ALA A 238 10.33 -2.06 -19.90
N LYS A 239 11.67 -2.20 -20.06
CA LYS A 239 12.29 -3.20 -20.93
C LYS A 239 11.97 -4.63 -20.47
N ILE A 240 12.05 -4.91 -19.16
CA ILE A 240 11.71 -6.22 -18.61
C ILE A 240 10.25 -6.57 -18.94
N VAL A 241 9.30 -5.65 -18.72
CA VAL A 241 7.88 -5.88 -19.02
C VAL A 241 7.66 -6.11 -20.51
N ILE A 242 8.29 -5.34 -21.41
CA ILE A 242 8.20 -5.54 -22.87
C ILE A 242 8.64 -6.95 -23.22
N THR A 243 9.82 -7.37 -22.79
CA THR A 243 10.35 -8.71 -23.08
C THR A 243 9.43 -9.81 -22.56
N MET A 244 8.90 -9.69 -21.34
CA MET A 244 8.01 -10.68 -20.74
C MET A 244 6.62 -10.76 -21.41
N THR A 245 6.23 -9.71 -22.16
CA THR A 245 4.91 -9.64 -22.84
C THR A 245 4.96 -9.88 -24.35
N GLY A 246 6.17 -10.07 -24.94
CA GLY A 246 6.36 -10.47 -26.33
C GLY A 246 6.82 -9.37 -27.28
N ASP A 247 7.54 -8.36 -26.78
CA ASP A 247 8.31 -7.34 -27.54
C ASP A 247 7.52 -6.52 -28.56
N ARG A 248 6.23 -6.27 -28.31
CA ARG A 248 5.35 -5.53 -29.25
C ARG A 248 5.29 -4.03 -29.02
N SER A 249 5.56 -3.59 -27.78
CA SER A 249 5.41 -2.19 -27.35
C SER A 249 6.72 -1.43 -27.51
N LYS A 250 6.62 -0.13 -27.86
CA LYS A 250 7.74 0.79 -27.81
C LYS A 250 7.69 1.62 -26.52
N ILE A 251 8.82 2.24 -26.19
CA ILE A 251 8.89 3.18 -25.06
C ILE A 251 8.68 4.60 -25.61
N VAL A 252 7.74 5.33 -25.01
CA VAL A 252 7.48 6.74 -25.28
C VAL A 252 7.68 7.56 -24.01
N HIS A 253 8.28 8.73 -24.13
CA HIS A 253 8.59 9.60 -23.00
C HIS A 253 7.53 10.71 -22.83
N ARG A 254 7.20 11.03 -21.56
CA ARG A 254 6.30 12.11 -21.15
C ARG A 254 6.97 12.98 -20.09
N PRO A 255 6.56 14.25 -19.92
CA PRO A 255 7.07 15.10 -18.83
C PRO A 255 6.83 14.47 -17.45
N LEU A 256 7.77 14.65 -16.51
CA LEU A 256 7.62 14.22 -15.13
C LEU A 256 6.44 14.93 -14.46
N PRO A 257 5.60 14.22 -13.68
CA PRO A 257 4.60 14.83 -12.83
C PRO A 257 5.25 15.72 -11.76
N GLN A 258 4.51 16.75 -11.31
CA GLN A 258 4.93 17.58 -10.20
C GLN A 258 5.04 16.77 -8.90
N ASP A 259 6.07 17.08 -8.09
CA ASP A 259 6.33 16.45 -6.78
C ASP A 259 6.56 14.93 -6.84
N ASP A 260 6.92 14.36 -8.01
CA ASP A 260 7.30 12.94 -8.08
C ASP A 260 8.73 12.75 -7.58
N PRO A 261 8.97 11.98 -6.47
CA PRO A 261 10.30 11.86 -5.90
C PRO A 261 11.26 11.16 -6.86
N MET A 262 12.54 11.57 -6.84
CA MET A 262 13.57 10.97 -7.71
C MET A 262 13.97 9.56 -7.26
N GLN A 263 14.03 9.31 -5.95
CA GLN A 263 14.48 8.05 -5.36
C GLN A 263 13.55 7.59 -4.24
N ARG A 264 13.25 6.29 -4.21
CA ARG A 264 12.44 5.69 -3.14
C ARG A 264 12.93 4.27 -2.86
N ASN A 265 13.66 4.11 -1.72
CA ASN A 265 14.23 2.83 -1.31
C ASN A 265 14.16 2.65 0.21
N PRO A 266 13.53 1.58 0.74
CA PRO A 266 13.47 1.35 2.17
C PRO A 266 14.77 0.82 2.76
N ASP A 267 15.21 1.39 3.89
CA ASP A 267 16.00 0.61 4.83
C ASP A 267 15.05 -0.31 5.61
N ILE A 268 15.25 -1.62 5.49
CA ILE A 268 14.43 -2.66 6.16
C ILE A 268 15.15 -3.32 7.34
N SER A 269 16.23 -2.73 7.82
CA SER A 269 17.02 -3.29 8.93
C SER A 269 16.18 -3.46 10.20
N LEU A 270 15.24 -2.53 10.44
CA LEU A 270 14.32 -2.62 11.57
C LEU A 270 13.31 -3.77 11.41
N ALA A 271 12.75 -3.95 10.22
CA ALA A 271 11.83 -5.05 9.93
C ALA A 271 12.53 -6.41 10.07
N ARG A 272 13.75 -6.55 9.58
CA ARG A 272 14.56 -7.78 9.77
C ARG A 272 14.78 -8.09 11.25
N ARG A 273 15.17 -7.10 12.03
CA ARG A 273 15.49 -7.29 13.47
C ARG A 273 14.27 -7.55 14.32
N MET A 274 13.18 -6.78 14.12
CA MET A 274 12.02 -6.81 15.02
C MET A 274 10.96 -7.83 14.59
N LEU A 275 10.87 -8.12 13.29
CA LEU A 275 9.83 -8.98 12.73
C LEU A 275 10.39 -10.28 12.13
N GLY A 276 11.71 -10.42 12.00
CA GLY A 276 12.33 -11.50 11.22
C GLY A 276 11.86 -11.50 9.77
N TRP A 277 11.52 -10.31 9.23
CA TRP A 277 10.91 -10.17 7.92
C TRP A 277 11.87 -9.58 6.88
N GLN A 278 11.82 -10.14 5.68
CA GLN A 278 12.40 -9.59 4.46
C GLN A 278 11.60 -10.07 3.25
N PRO A 279 11.60 -9.33 2.12
CA PRO A 279 10.96 -9.79 0.89
C PRO A 279 11.71 -10.99 0.30
N ASN A 280 10.97 -11.98 -0.22
CA ASN A 280 11.52 -13.22 -0.77
C ASN A 280 11.21 -13.38 -2.27
N VAL A 281 10.23 -12.65 -2.80
CA VAL A 281 9.84 -12.73 -4.22
C VAL A 281 10.66 -11.72 -5.03
N ASN A 282 11.47 -12.20 -5.98
CA ASN A 282 12.19 -11.33 -6.90
C ASN A 282 11.24 -10.67 -7.91
N LEU A 283 11.70 -9.61 -8.58
CA LEU A 283 10.87 -8.80 -9.47
C LEU A 283 10.32 -9.64 -10.63
N GLU A 284 11.15 -10.47 -11.26
CA GLU A 284 10.78 -11.25 -12.45
C GLU A 284 9.65 -12.23 -12.12
N LYS A 285 9.79 -12.99 -11.03
CA LYS A 285 8.75 -13.94 -10.57
C LYS A 285 7.45 -13.25 -10.18
N GLY A 286 7.54 -12.08 -9.53
CA GLY A 286 6.38 -11.28 -9.18
C GLY A 286 5.69 -10.70 -10.42
N LEU A 287 6.46 -10.24 -11.41
CA LEU A 287 5.94 -9.75 -12.70
C LEU A 287 5.26 -10.87 -13.48
N GLU A 288 5.84 -12.07 -13.55
CA GLU A 288 5.25 -13.23 -14.22
C GLU A 288 3.81 -13.48 -13.72
N ARG A 289 3.63 -13.59 -12.40
CA ARG A 289 2.31 -13.79 -11.78
C ARG A 289 1.36 -12.60 -12.02
N THR A 290 1.91 -11.39 -12.01
CA THR A 290 1.13 -10.16 -12.24
C THR A 290 0.66 -10.08 -13.69
N ILE A 291 1.53 -10.36 -14.65
CA ILE A 291 1.21 -10.40 -16.09
C ILE A 291 0.18 -11.50 -16.37
N GLU A 292 0.33 -12.68 -15.78
CA GLU A 292 -0.65 -13.76 -15.94
C GLU A 292 -2.05 -13.37 -15.47
N TYR A 293 -2.13 -12.68 -14.32
CA TYR A 293 -3.39 -12.14 -13.79
C TYR A 293 -4.01 -11.14 -14.76
N PHE A 294 -3.24 -10.15 -15.24
CA PHE A 294 -3.76 -9.11 -16.14
C PHE A 294 -4.15 -9.66 -17.51
N ARG A 295 -3.48 -10.71 -18.04
CA ARG A 295 -3.92 -11.39 -19.27
C ARG A 295 -5.34 -11.97 -19.19
N LYS A 296 -5.75 -12.39 -18.00
CA LYS A 296 -7.09 -12.93 -17.76
C LYS A 296 -8.14 -11.84 -17.51
N ALA A 297 -7.67 -10.63 -17.14
CA ALA A 297 -8.52 -9.50 -16.78
C ALA A 297 -8.74 -8.50 -17.93
N ILE A 298 -7.93 -8.54 -18.98
CA ILE A 298 -8.03 -7.75 -20.22
C ILE A 298 -8.74 -8.57 -21.30
#